data_9788e776d72c18f9f1d2ed95bfb0177f
#
_entry.id   9788e776d72c18f9f1d2ed95bfb0177f
#
_cell.length_a   1.000
_cell.length_b   1.000
_cell.length_c   1.000
_cell.angle_alpha   90.00
_cell.angle_beta   90.00
_cell.angle_gamma   90.00
#
_symmetry.space_group_name_H-M   'P 1'
#
loop_
_entity.id
_entity.type
_entity.pdbx_description
1 polymer ?
#
loop_
_entity_poly.entity_id
_entity_poly.type
_entity_poly.pdbx_seq_one_letter_code
_entity_poly.pdbx_strand_id
1 'polypeptide(L)'
;MLVEKNVPLQPYNTFHIVAKAISLVRVTEVTDLLEVLADPLWQGQPKFVLGGGSNIVLTGDLRALVLKVEIMGRQVLQETARGIVIEAGAGENWHEFVAWTIAQGYGGLENLAMIPGTVGATPVQNIGAYGLELQDRFDSLDAIDLETGQSFTLDAARCGFGYRDSVFKHAPCGGFGLKDRVMITRVRFFLPRPWKPVLGYADLDRKMAEQGVSAPDAAQVFDWVCAIRRAKLPDPAVLGNAGSFFKNPTVSPEQCADIIQREPRIVHYHLDDGSVKLAAGWLIEACGWKGKSVGQAAVYERQALVLVNRGQATGGEVMTLARAIQTSVYERFGIMLEPEPVVVG
;
A
#
# COMPACT_ATOMS: atom_id res chain seq x y z
N MET A 1 -23.42 -12.21 -14.86
CA MET A 1 -22.20 -12.32 -14.01
C MET A 1 -21.71 -13.76 -13.94
N LEU A 2 -20.37 -14.02 -14.00
CA LEU A 2 -19.75 -15.37 -13.91
C LEU A 2 -19.05 -15.52 -12.57
N VAL A 3 -19.40 -16.57 -11.81
CA VAL A 3 -18.69 -16.95 -10.58
C VAL A 3 -17.74 -18.09 -10.91
N GLU A 4 -16.45 -17.81 -10.84
CA GLU A 4 -15.39 -18.80 -11.02
C GLU A 4 -15.19 -19.59 -9.71
N LYS A 5 -14.94 -20.92 -9.82
CA LYS A 5 -14.75 -21.80 -8.66
C LYS A 5 -13.31 -22.31 -8.58
N ASN A 6 -12.80 -22.47 -7.34
CA ASN A 6 -11.46 -23.00 -7.06
C ASN A 6 -10.35 -22.29 -7.83
N VAL A 7 -10.41 -20.95 -7.88
CA VAL A 7 -9.48 -20.11 -8.65
C VAL A 7 -8.13 -20.03 -7.94
N PRO A 8 -7.01 -20.38 -8.61
CA PRO A 8 -5.67 -20.17 -8.06
C PRO A 8 -5.42 -18.68 -7.78
N LEU A 9 -4.98 -18.35 -6.57
CA LEU A 9 -4.67 -16.97 -6.16
C LEU A 9 -3.19 -16.60 -6.30
N GLN A 10 -2.32 -17.53 -6.66
CA GLN A 10 -0.90 -17.27 -6.87
C GLN A 10 -0.65 -16.12 -7.88
N PRO A 11 -1.37 -16.01 -9.02
CA PRO A 11 -1.21 -14.88 -9.94
C PRO A 11 -1.81 -13.56 -9.42
N TYR A 12 -2.60 -13.61 -8.35
CA TYR A 12 -3.33 -12.47 -7.81
C TYR A 12 -2.78 -11.97 -6.47
N ASN A 13 -1.58 -12.42 -6.07
CA ASN A 13 -0.85 -11.85 -4.95
C ASN A 13 0.64 -11.71 -5.30
N THR A 14 1.21 -10.59 -4.93
CA THR A 14 2.60 -10.25 -5.28
C THR A 14 3.65 -11.04 -4.49
N PHE A 15 3.27 -11.75 -3.43
CA PHE A 15 4.13 -12.73 -2.75
C PHE A 15 4.24 -14.05 -3.52
N HIS A 16 3.39 -14.29 -4.53
CA HIS A 16 3.26 -15.56 -5.26
C HIS A 16 2.95 -16.76 -4.36
N ILE A 17 2.28 -16.51 -3.23
CA ILE A 17 1.86 -17.59 -2.33
C ILE A 17 0.77 -18.42 -3.02
N VAL A 18 0.93 -19.74 -2.95
CA VAL A 18 -0.03 -20.70 -3.48
C VAL A 18 -1.21 -20.80 -2.52
N ALA A 19 -2.38 -20.39 -2.96
CA ALA A 19 -3.67 -20.53 -2.30
C ALA A 19 -4.79 -20.48 -3.36
N LYS A 20 -6.02 -20.80 -2.99
CA LYS A 20 -7.19 -20.75 -3.87
C LYS A 20 -8.30 -19.90 -3.28
N ALA A 21 -9.06 -19.22 -4.13
CA ALA A 21 -10.39 -18.73 -3.82
C ALA A 21 -11.42 -19.82 -4.12
N ILE A 22 -12.26 -20.19 -3.15
CA ILE A 22 -13.34 -21.14 -3.40
C ILE A 22 -14.33 -20.57 -4.44
N SER A 23 -14.57 -19.25 -4.36
CA SER A 23 -15.40 -18.52 -5.30
C SER A 23 -14.77 -17.16 -5.60
N LEU A 24 -14.72 -16.77 -6.86
CA LEU A 24 -14.22 -15.47 -7.30
C LEU A 24 -15.16 -14.88 -8.34
N VAL A 25 -15.40 -13.59 -8.24
CA VAL A 25 -16.10 -12.76 -9.23
C VAL A 25 -15.20 -11.64 -9.67
N ARG A 26 -15.08 -11.42 -10.98
CA ARG A 26 -14.44 -10.24 -11.55
C ARG A 26 -15.46 -9.12 -11.61
N VAL A 27 -15.15 -8.01 -10.94
CA VAL A 27 -16.00 -6.82 -10.93
C VAL A 27 -15.39 -5.82 -11.89
N THR A 28 -15.89 -5.80 -13.12
CA THR A 28 -15.45 -4.90 -14.20
C THR A 28 -16.30 -3.63 -14.24
N GLU A 29 -17.53 -3.72 -13.75
CA GLU A 29 -18.48 -2.61 -13.63
C GLU A 29 -19.20 -2.65 -12.29
N VAL A 30 -19.79 -1.53 -11.87
CA VAL A 30 -20.60 -1.45 -10.65
C VAL A 30 -21.78 -2.40 -10.68
N THR A 31 -22.38 -2.60 -11.85
CA THR A 31 -23.50 -3.53 -12.08
C THR A 31 -23.14 -4.97 -11.73
N ASP A 32 -21.93 -5.43 -12.03
CA ASP A 32 -21.47 -6.78 -11.64
C ASP A 32 -21.54 -6.98 -10.13
N LEU A 33 -21.08 -5.97 -9.36
CA LEU A 33 -21.15 -6.02 -7.90
C LEU A 33 -22.60 -6.03 -7.41
N LEU A 34 -23.45 -5.16 -7.95
CA LEU A 34 -24.86 -5.08 -7.52
C LEU A 34 -25.62 -6.38 -7.81
N GLU A 35 -25.34 -7.06 -8.95
CA GLU A 35 -25.87 -8.39 -9.24
C GLU A 35 -25.43 -9.42 -8.19
N VAL A 36 -24.15 -9.42 -7.79
CA VAL A 36 -23.63 -10.30 -6.71
C VAL A 36 -24.37 -10.05 -5.41
N LEU A 37 -24.52 -8.78 -5.03
CA LEU A 37 -25.14 -8.42 -3.74
C LEU A 37 -26.64 -8.73 -3.70
N ALA A 38 -27.32 -8.70 -4.86
CA ALA A 38 -28.72 -9.06 -5.00
C ALA A 38 -28.98 -10.58 -5.01
N ASP A 39 -27.97 -11.39 -5.33
CA ASP A 39 -28.11 -12.85 -5.42
C ASP A 39 -28.24 -13.47 -4.01
N PRO A 40 -29.38 -14.16 -3.68
CA PRO A 40 -29.59 -14.80 -2.38
C PRO A 40 -28.47 -15.77 -1.97
N LEU A 41 -27.78 -16.38 -2.93
CA LEU A 41 -26.67 -17.30 -2.67
C LEU A 41 -25.50 -16.63 -1.91
N TRP A 42 -25.29 -15.33 -2.14
CA TRP A 42 -24.19 -14.57 -1.57
C TRP A 42 -24.59 -13.63 -0.42
N GLN A 43 -25.88 -13.58 -0.10
CA GLN A 43 -26.35 -12.84 1.07
C GLN A 43 -25.80 -13.46 2.36
N GLY A 44 -25.27 -12.63 3.26
CA GLY A 44 -24.68 -13.08 4.53
C GLY A 44 -23.34 -13.85 4.39
N GLN A 45 -22.88 -14.17 3.18
CA GLN A 45 -21.59 -14.80 2.98
C GLN A 45 -20.45 -13.77 3.15
N PRO A 46 -19.32 -14.17 3.78
CA PRO A 46 -18.13 -13.32 3.84
C PRO A 46 -17.66 -12.94 2.44
N LYS A 47 -17.28 -11.68 2.27
CA LYS A 47 -16.73 -11.15 1.01
C LYS A 47 -15.32 -10.64 1.25
N PHE A 48 -14.42 -10.85 0.28
CA PHE A 48 -13.06 -10.35 0.32
C PHE A 48 -12.76 -9.53 -0.93
N VAL A 49 -12.52 -8.22 -0.75
CA VAL A 49 -12.20 -7.32 -1.86
C VAL A 49 -10.71 -7.45 -2.21
N LEU A 50 -10.43 -7.86 -3.44
CA LEU A 50 -9.08 -8.09 -3.94
C LEU A 50 -8.74 -7.08 -5.04
N GLY A 51 -7.83 -6.16 -4.76
CA GLY A 51 -7.20 -5.29 -5.76
C GLY A 51 -6.02 -5.99 -6.45
N GLY A 52 -4.83 -5.37 -6.41
CA GLY A 52 -3.60 -5.95 -6.97
C GLY A 52 -2.96 -7.05 -6.12
N GLY A 53 -3.47 -7.36 -4.93
CA GLY A 53 -2.90 -8.34 -4.01
C GLY A 53 -1.48 -8.02 -3.54
N SER A 54 -1.10 -6.76 -3.56
CA SER A 54 0.26 -6.29 -3.29
C SER A 54 0.55 -6.04 -1.81
N ASN A 55 -0.47 -6.14 -0.94
CA ASN A 55 -0.34 -5.90 0.49
C ASN A 55 -1.10 -6.95 1.31
N ILE A 56 -1.05 -8.21 0.88
CA ILE A 56 -1.68 -9.34 1.56
C ILE A 56 -0.70 -10.50 1.74
N VAL A 57 -0.89 -11.28 2.80
CA VAL A 57 -0.24 -12.57 3.03
C VAL A 57 -1.32 -13.63 3.15
N LEU A 58 -1.38 -14.55 2.19
CA LEU A 58 -2.33 -15.66 2.19
C LEU A 58 -1.77 -16.80 3.04
N THR A 59 -2.45 -17.16 4.14
CA THR A 59 -2.04 -18.25 5.02
C THR A 59 -2.82 -19.55 4.75
N GLY A 60 -3.82 -19.49 3.89
CA GLY A 60 -4.64 -20.62 3.47
C GLY A 60 -5.55 -20.26 2.30
N ASP A 61 -6.42 -21.19 1.92
CA ASP A 61 -7.44 -20.96 0.88
C ASP A 61 -8.53 -20.02 1.40
N LEU A 62 -8.99 -19.10 0.54
CA LEU A 62 -10.03 -18.15 0.88
C LEU A 62 -11.43 -18.77 0.71
N ARG A 63 -12.14 -18.88 1.83
CA ARG A 63 -13.53 -19.38 1.85
C ARG A 63 -14.57 -18.29 1.59
N ALA A 64 -14.17 -17.01 1.65
CA ALA A 64 -15.01 -15.89 1.28
C ALA A 64 -15.25 -15.83 -0.23
N LEU A 65 -16.33 -15.14 -0.66
CA LEU A 65 -16.47 -14.74 -2.05
C LEU A 65 -15.44 -13.63 -2.35
N VAL A 66 -14.47 -13.93 -3.20
CA VAL A 66 -13.46 -12.96 -3.62
C VAL A 66 -14.04 -12.06 -4.70
N LEU A 67 -14.06 -10.75 -4.44
CA LEU A 67 -14.46 -9.71 -5.38
C LEU A 67 -13.18 -9.10 -5.98
N LYS A 68 -12.78 -9.56 -7.16
CA LYS A 68 -11.61 -9.05 -7.87
C LYS A 68 -11.97 -7.75 -8.56
N VAL A 69 -11.38 -6.65 -8.10
CA VAL A 69 -11.67 -5.30 -8.62
C VAL A 69 -10.93 -5.08 -9.93
N GLU A 70 -11.67 -4.88 -11.01
CA GLU A 70 -11.17 -4.64 -12.37
C GLU A 70 -11.91 -3.48 -13.05
N ILE A 71 -12.52 -2.57 -12.29
CA ILE A 71 -13.17 -1.36 -12.82
C ILE A 71 -12.11 -0.42 -13.34
N MET A 72 -12.06 -0.24 -14.65
CA MET A 72 -11.07 0.57 -15.36
C MET A 72 -11.65 1.94 -15.73
N GLY A 73 -10.78 2.82 -16.26
CA GLY A 73 -11.12 4.11 -16.84
C GLY A 73 -10.38 5.25 -16.14
N ARG A 74 -9.95 6.23 -16.93
CA ARG A 74 -9.20 7.43 -16.50
C ARG A 74 -9.81 8.63 -17.21
N GLN A 75 -10.13 9.67 -16.47
CA GLN A 75 -10.68 10.90 -17.07
C GLN A 75 -10.32 12.14 -16.26
N VAL A 76 -10.19 13.26 -16.97
CA VAL A 76 -10.09 14.58 -16.36
C VAL A 76 -11.52 15.08 -16.14
N LEU A 77 -11.87 15.31 -14.88
CA LEU A 77 -13.21 15.83 -14.52
C LEU A 77 -13.25 17.34 -14.57
N GLN A 78 -12.17 18.00 -14.13
CA GLN A 78 -12.11 19.44 -14.04
C GLN A 78 -10.67 19.94 -14.25
N GLU A 79 -10.52 21.03 -14.97
CA GLU A 79 -9.25 21.72 -15.14
C GLU A 79 -9.45 23.21 -14.86
N THR A 80 -8.63 23.74 -13.91
CA THR A 80 -8.71 25.13 -13.47
C THR A 80 -7.30 25.72 -13.35
N ALA A 81 -7.23 27.04 -13.13
CA ALA A 81 -5.96 27.69 -12.82
C ALA A 81 -5.32 27.21 -11.51
N ARG A 82 -6.10 26.63 -10.56
CA ARG A 82 -5.60 26.12 -9.26
C ARG A 82 -5.17 24.66 -9.31
N GLY A 83 -5.65 23.89 -10.26
CA GLY A 83 -5.34 22.47 -10.35
C GLY A 83 -6.30 21.70 -11.24
N ILE A 84 -6.06 20.41 -11.31
CA ILE A 84 -6.78 19.44 -12.13
C ILE A 84 -7.37 18.38 -11.22
N VAL A 85 -8.65 18.04 -11.41
CA VAL A 85 -9.28 16.88 -10.79
C VAL A 85 -9.32 15.74 -11.80
N ILE A 86 -8.69 14.63 -11.45
CA ILE A 86 -8.62 13.41 -12.27
C ILE A 86 -9.32 12.29 -11.52
N GLU A 87 -10.17 11.53 -12.22
CA GLU A 87 -10.82 10.33 -11.72
C GLU A 87 -10.19 9.09 -12.36
N ALA A 88 -10.01 8.03 -11.55
CA ALA A 88 -9.59 6.74 -12.05
C ALA A 88 -10.45 5.61 -11.44
N GLY A 89 -10.72 4.57 -12.24
CA GLY A 89 -11.36 3.35 -11.81
C GLY A 89 -10.49 2.60 -10.79
N ALA A 90 -11.12 1.95 -9.82
CA ALA A 90 -10.43 1.29 -8.72
C ALA A 90 -9.53 0.13 -9.16
N GLY A 91 -9.80 -0.49 -10.33
CA GLY A 91 -9.00 -1.57 -10.93
C GLY A 91 -7.74 -1.10 -11.68
N GLU A 92 -7.61 0.20 -11.97
CA GLU A 92 -6.44 0.73 -12.67
C GLU A 92 -5.13 0.40 -11.94
N ASN A 93 -4.10 0.00 -12.69
CA ASN A 93 -2.77 -0.18 -12.11
C ASN A 93 -2.24 1.17 -11.64
N TRP A 94 -1.81 1.25 -10.39
CA TRP A 94 -1.38 2.50 -9.77
C TRP A 94 -0.18 3.13 -10.49
N HIS A 95 0.87 2.36 -10.79
CA HIS A 95 2.05 2.91 -11.44
C HIS A 95 1.75 3.40 -12.85
N GLU A 96 0.96 2.64 -13.62
CA GLU A 96 0.54 3.04 -14.96
C GLU A 96 -0.35 4.27 -14.94
N PHE A 97 -1.19 4.42 -13.90
CA PHE A 97 -1.97 5.62 -13.71
C PHE A 97 -1.07 6.84 -13.43
N VAL A 98 -0.09 6.71 -12.52
CA VAL A 98 0.89 7.79 -12.27
C VAL A 98 1.68 8.12 -13.54
N ALA A 99 2.17 7.13 -14.28
CA ALA A 99 2.88 7.35 -15.54
C ALA A 99 2.01 8.08 -16.57
N TRP A 100 0.72 7.72 -16.64
CA TRP A 100 -0.23 8.40 -17.51
C TRP A 100 -0.42 9.88 -17.11
N THR A 101 -0.54 10.21 -15.81
CA THR A 101 -0.65 11.62 -15.38
C THR A 101 0.57 12.43 -15.79
N ILE A 102 1.77 11.88 -15.63
CA ILE A 102 3.02 12.53 -16.05
C ILE A 102 3.06 12.74 -17.56
N ALA A 103 2.67 11.73 -18.34
CA ALA A 103 2.62 11.83 -19.81
C ALA A 103 1.63 12.89 -20.32
N GLN A 104 0.58 13.20 -19.54
CA GLN A 104 -0.35 14.30 -19.82
C GLN A 104 0.14 15.67 -19.33
N GLY A 105 1.31 15.73 -18.67
CA GLY A 105 1.83 16.95 -18.05
C GLY A 105 1.18 17.30 -16.70
N TYR A 106 0.53 16.34 -16.05
CA TYR A 106 -0.16 16.51 -14.77
C TYR A 106 0.71 15.97 -13.63
N GLY A 107 1.67 16.77 -13.16
CA GLY A 107 2.51 16.44 -12.01
C GLY A 107 1.75 16.51 -10.69
N GLY A 108 2.24 15.76 -9.69
CA GLY A 108 1.71 15.73 -8.33
C GLY A 108 1.68 14.35 -7.70
N LEU A 109 1.80 13.27 -8.49
CA LEU A 109 1.80 11.88 -8.01
C LEU A 109 3.16 11.17 -8.23
N GLU A 110 4.13 11.82 -8.82
CA GLU A 110 5.43 11.27 -9.23
C GLU A 110 6.19 10.58 -8.09
N ASN A 111 6.13 11.12 -6.88
CA ASN A 111 6.75 10.54 -5.68
C ASN A 111 6.18 9.16 -5.31
N LEU A 112 4.94 8.89 -5.70
CA LEU A 112 4.24 7.63 -5.42
C LEU A 112 4.37 6.60 -6.55
N ALA A 113 5.23 6.88 -7.55
CA ALA A 113 5.49 5.95 -8.67
C ALA A 113 6.01 4.59 -8.19
N MET A 114 5.73 3.54 -8.94
CA MET A 114 6.14 2.15 -8.66
C MET A 114 5.68 1.57 -7.31
N ILE A 115 4.72 2.18 -6.61
CA ILE A 115 4.03 1.49 -5.52
C ILE A 115 3.14 0.42 -6.17
N PRO A 116 3.31 -0.88 -5.83
CA PRO A 116 2.49 -1.94 -6.43
C PRO A 116 1.04 -1.87 -5.97
N GLY A 117 0.12 -2.28 -6.83
CA GLY A 117 -1.30 -2.37 -6.50
C GLY A 117 -2.20 -1.61 -7.47
N THR A 118 -3.44 -1.38 -7.08
CA THR A 118 -4.47 -0.71 -7.88
C THR A 118 -4.90 0.61 -7.25
N VAL A 119 -5.45 1.50 -8.06
CA VAL A 119 -5.94 2.82 -7.63
C VAL A 119 -6.89 2.71 -6.44
N GLY A 120 -7.87 1.79 -6.47
CA GLY A 120 -8.83 1.62 -5.37
C GLY A 120 -8.22 1.11 -4.06
N ALA A 121 -7.03 0.51 -4.10
CA ALA A 121 -6.33 0.08 -2.89
C ALA A 121 -5.51 1.20 -2.24
N THR A 122 -5.25 2.30 -2.95
CA THR A 122 -4.38 3.38 -2.45
C THR A 122 -4.94 4.11 -1.23
N PRO A 123 -6.27 4.36 -1.08
CA PRO A 123 -6.81 4.99 0.11
C PRO A 123 -6.80 4.10 1.36
N VAL A 124 -6.79 2.76 1.18
CA VAL A 124 -6.94 1.81 2.31
C VAL A 124 -5.88 2.04 3.38
N GLN A 125 -4.64 2.27 2.99
CA GLN A 125 -3.55 2.54 3.94
C GLN A 125 -2.85 3.88 3.68
N ASN A 126 -3.54 4.83 3.03
CA ASN A 126 -2.96 6.14 2.72
C ASN A 126 -1.53 5.97 2.19
N ILE A 127 -1.37 5.33 1.02
CA ILE A 127 -0.04 5.01 0.50
C ILE A 127 0.87 6.25 0.50
N GLY A 128 2.15 6.06 0.80
CA GLY A 128 3.09 7.17 0.87
C GLY A 128 4.52 6.75 0.58
N ALA A 129 5.25 7.61 -0.12
CA ALA A 129 6.66 7.45 -0.43
C ALA A 129 7.31 8.82 -0.74
N TYR A 130 8.60 8.93 -0.46
CA TYR A 130 9.43 10.10 -0.82
C TYR A 130 8.82 11.45 -0.43
N GLY A 131 8.27 11.54 0.78
CA GLY A 131 7.75 12.78 1.35
C GLY A 131 6.32 13.14 0.92
N LEU A 132 5.64 12.30 0.15
CA LEU A 132 4.25 12.48 -0.26
C LEU A 132 3.39 11.32 0.25
N GLU A 133 2.20 11.61 0.74
CA GLU A 133 1.14 10.65 1.03
C GLU A 133 -0.05 10.86 0.11
N LEU A 134 -0.88 9.84 -0.07
CA LEU A 134 -2.07 9.93 -0.92
C LEU A 134 -2.98 11.08 -0.52
N GLN A 135 -3.21 11.26 0.79
CA GLN A 135 -4.06 12.32 1.33
C GLN A 135 -3.70 13.74 0.83
N ASP A 136 -2.43 13.97 0.49
CA ASP A 136 -1.95 15.27 -0.02
C ASP A 136 -2.46 15.59 -1.42
N ARG A 137 -2.97 14.59 -2.12
CA ARG A 137 -3.48 14.68 -3.51
C ARG A 137 -4.88 14.09 -3.66
N PHE A 138 -5.43 13.55 -2.60
CA PHE A 138 -6.76 12.95 -2.59
C PHE A 138 -7.85 14.03 -2.61
N ASP A 139 -8.85 13.87 -3.49
CA ASP A 139 -10.05 14.69 -3.53
C ASP A 139 -11.22 13.96 -2.88
N SER A 140 -11.61 12.84 -3.48
CA SER A 140 -12.74 12.03 -3.01
C SER A 140 -12.67 10.61 -3.59
N LEU A 141 -13.52 9.72 -3.09
CA LEU A 141 -13.73 8.40 -3.68
C LEU A 141 -15.20 8.00 -3.66
N ASP A 142 -15.58 7.12 -4.56
CA ASP A 142 -16.87 6.43 -4.51
C ASP A 142 -16.67 4.99 -4.04
N ALA A 143 -17.56 4.55 -3.16
CA ALA A 143 -17.60 3.20 -2.63
C ALA A 143 -19.02 2.65 -2.57
N ILE A 144 -19.14 1.34 -2.51
CA ILE A 144 -20.40 0.61 -2.35
C ILE A 144 -20.32 -0.20 -1.05
N ASP A 145 -21.34 -0.06 -0.23
CA ASP A 145 -21.56 -0.88 0.96
C ASP A 145 -21.94 -2.31 0.54
N LEU A 146 -21.17 -3.28 0.98
CA LEU A 146 -21.32 -4.68 0.58
C LEU A 146 -22.50 -5.41 1.24
N GLU A 147 -23.11 -4.80 2.25
CA GLU A 147 -24.32 -5.34 2.90
C GLU A 147 -25.57 -4.79 2.24
N THR A 148 -25.60 -3.47 1.95
CA THR A 148 -26.80 -2.78 1.48
C THR A 148 -26.82 -2.54 -0.03
N GLY A 149 -25.69 -2.60 -0.72
CA GLY A 149 -25.55 -2.21 -2.12
C GLY A 149 -25.62 -0.70 -2.36
N GLN A 150 -25.69 0.11 -1.30
CA GLN A 150 -25.75 1.56 -1.46
C GLN A 150 -24.40 2.14 -1.85
N SER A 151 -24.39 3.01 -2.84
CA SER A 151 -23.22 3.80 -3.21
C SER A 151 -23.16 5.09 -2.39
N PHE A 152 -21.94 5.52 -2.07
CA PHE A 152 -21.69 6.78 -1.37
C PHE A 152 -20.31 7.32 -1.73
N THR A 153 -20.14 8.63 -1.51
CA THR A 153 -18.87 9.34 -1.75
C THR A 153 -18.24 9.72 -0.40
N LEU A 154 -16.93 9.54 -0.28
CA LEU A 154 -16.14 9.98 0.87
C LEU A 154 -15.12 11.02 0.43
N ASP A 155 -15.02 12.10 1.19
CA ASP A 155 -13.93 13.09 1.15
C ASP A 155 -12.77 12.67 2.09
N ALA A 156 -11.69 13.45 2.12
CA ALA A 156 -10.52 13.18 2.95
C ALA A 156 -10.86 13.14 4.45
N ALA A 157 -11.75 14.02 4.91
CA ALA A 157 -12.12 14.08 6.33
C ALA A 157 -12.85 12.80 6.76
N ARG A 158 -13.75 12.29 5.92
CA ARG A 158 -14.49 11.04 6.17
C ARG A 158 -13.63 9.78 5.97
N CYS A 159 -12.56 9.85 5.19
CA CYS A 159 -11.60 8.76 5.06
C CYS A 159 -10.70 8.61 6.30
N GLY A 160 -10.54 9.64 7.12
CA GLY A 160 -9.79 9.60 8.36
C GLY A 160 -8.35 9.13 8.16
N PHE A 161 -7.67 9.71 7.16
CA PHE A 161 -6.30 9.30 6.81
C PHE A 161 -5.30 9.55 7.94
N GLY A 162 -4.42 8.59 8.15
CA GLY A 162 -3.27 8.68 9.03
C GLY A 162 -2.06 7.96 8.42
N TYR A 163 -0.95 7.91 9.15
CA TYR A 163 0.24 7.20 8.70
C TYR A 163 -0.04 5.70 8.54
N ARG A 164 -0.09 5.21 7.30
CA ARG A 164 -0.46 3.83 6.94
C ARG A 164 -1.81 3.42 7.51
N ASP A 165 -2.76 4.35 7.58
CA ASP A 165 -4.06 4.16 8.20
C ASP A 165 -5.18 4.92 7.50
N SER A 166 -6.41 4.41 7.63
CA SER A 166 -7.67 5.03 7.21
C SER A 166 -8.85 4.28 7.81
N VAL A 167 -10.06 4.84 7.65
CA VAL A 167 -11.32 4.17 8.07
C VAL A 167 -11.47 2.75 7.50
N PHE A 168 -10.86 2.44 6.37
CA PHE A 168 -10.93 1.11 5.72
C PHE A 168 -10.13 0.02 6.43
N LYS A 169 -9.29 0.36 7.42
CA LYS A 169 -8.53 -0.60 8.23
C LYS A 169 -9.19 -0.91 9.58
N HIS A 170 -10.21 -0.16 9.95
CA HIS A 170 -10.89 -0.29 11.23
C HIS A 170 -12.23 -0.98 11.07
N ALA A 171 -12.55 -1.90 12.00
CA ALA A 171 -13.85 -2.55 12.05
C ALA A 171 -14.96 -1.53 12.33
N PRO A 172 -16.18 -1.72 11.79
CA PRO A 172 -17.32 -0.86 12.07
C PRO A 172 -17.61 -0.82 13.58
N CYS A 173 -17.43 0.36 14.19
CA CYS A 173 -17.73 0.59 15.59
C CYS A 173 -18.14 2.04 15.79
N GLY A 174 -19.32 2.28 16.41
CA GLY A 174 -19.78 3.63 16.73
C GLY A 174 -19.93 4.58 15.53
N GLY A 175 -20.16 4.05 14.32
CA GLY A 175 -20.25 4.84 13.08
C GLY A 175 -18.91 5.14 12.42
N PHE A 176 -17.79 4.69 12.99
CA PHE A 176 -16.45 4.76 12.39
C PHE A 176 -15.99 3.36 11.97
N GLY A 177 -15.21 3.29 10.87
CA GLY A 177 -14.63 2.04 10.35
C GLY A 177 -15.48 1.42 9.24
N LEU A 178 -14.79 1.02 8.16
CA LEU A 178 -15.38 0.44 6.95
C LEU A 178 -14.64 -0.84 6.50
N LYS A 179 -13.82 -1.40 7.38
CA LYS A 179 -13.08 -2.62 7.08
C LYS A 179 -14.03 -3.75 6.73
N ASP A 180 -13.71 -4.45 5.64
CA ASP A 180 -14.47 -5.59 5.10
C ASP A 180 -15.94 -5.29 4.74
N ARG A 181 -16.34 -4.00 4.78
CA ARG A 181 -17.71 -3.55 4.55
C ARG A 181 -17.93 -2.88 3.20
N VAL A 182 -16.88 -2.36 2.59
CA VAL A 182 -17.04 -1.55 1.37
C VAL A 182 -16.10 -1.99 0.26
N MET A 183 -16.52 -1.77 -0.99
CA MET A 183 -15.67 -1.83 -2.16
C MET A 183 -15.54 -0.43 -2.77
N ILE A 184 -14.32 0.08 -2.85
CA ILE A 184 -14.02 1.33 -3.56
C ILE A 184 -14.14 1.06 -5.06
N THR A 185 -14.84 1.94 -5.77
CA THR A 185 -15.10 1.81 -7.21
C THR A 185 -14.36 2.83 -8.06
N ARG A 186 -14.15 4.03 -7.52
CA ARG A 186 -13.42 5.14 -8.17
C ARG A 186 -12.69 5.97 -7.13
N VAL A 187 -11.57 6.58 -7.55
CA VAL A 187 -10.82 7.54 -6.72
C VAL A 187 -10.54 8.78 -7.55
N ARG A 188 -10.69 9.95 -6.93
CA ARG A 188 -10.41 11.27 -7.51
C ARG A 188 -9.21 11.89 -6.83
N PHE A 189 -8.38 12.52 -7.65
CA PHE A 189 -7.14 13.17 -7.21
C PHE A 189 -7.16 14.62 -7.65
N PHE A 190 -6.78 15.52 -6.74
CA PHE A 190 -6.53 16.92 -7.05
C PHE A 190 -5.03 17.16 -7.23
N LEU A 191 -4.62 17.50 -8.44
CA LEU A 191 -3.23 17.81 -8.80
C LEU A 191 -3.06 19.32 -8.89
N PRO A 192 -2.26 19.95 -8.01
CA PRO A 192 -2.19 21.40 -7.89
C PRO A 192 -1.47 22.07 -9.06
N ARG A 193 -1.90 23.30 -9.40
CA ARG A 193 -1.23 24.22 -10.31
C ARG A 193 -0.97 25.56 -9.61
N PRO A 194 0.19 26.18 -9.75
CA PRO A 194 1.39 25.60 -10.38
C PRO A 194 1.91 24.36 -9.61
N TRP A 195 2.41 23.39 -10.37
CA TRP A 195 3.07 22.23 -9.78
C TRP A 195 4.29 22.66 -8.96
N LYS A 196 4.52 22.00 -7.84
CA LYS A 196 5.71 22.17 -7.01
C LYS A 196 6.29 20.81 -6.65
N PRO A 197 7.60 20.60 -6.80
CA PRO A 197 8.23 19.33 -6.44
C PRO A 197 8.23 19.12 -4.92
N VAL A 198 8.05 17.85 -4.52
CA VAL A 198 8.28 17.39 -3.15
C VAL A 198 9.63 16.69 -3.13
N LEU A 199 10.67 17.36 -2.59
CA LEU A 199 12.06 16.92 -2.71
C LEU A 199 12.75 16.57 -1.38
N GLY A 200 12.23 16.94 -0.22
CA GLY A 200 12.84 16.77 1.10
C GLY A 200 13.15 15.32 1.53
N TYR A 201 13.56 14.46 0.58
CA TYR A 201 13.95 13.08 0.82
C TYR A 201 15.39 12.86 0.33
N ALA A 202 16.28 12.41 1.21
CA ALA A 202 17.74 12.33 0.96
C ALA A 202 18.16 11.64 -0.34
N ASP A 203 17.38 10.67 -0.82
CA ASP A 203 17.68 10.00 -2.09
C ASP A 203 17.38 10.88 -3.31
N LEU A 204 16.36 11.73 -3.25
CA LEU A 204 16.03 12.70 -4.30
C LEU A 204 17.04 13.84 -4.31
N ASP A 205 17.41 14.34 -3.12
CA ASP A 205 18.46 15.39 -2.99
C ASP A 205 19.78 14.90 -3.59
N ARG A 206 20.13 13.62 -3.36
CA ARG A 206 21.32 13.00 -3.95
C ARG A 206 21.22 12.96 -5.48
N LYS A 207 20.06 12.57 -6.04
CA LYS A 207 19.84 12.54 -7.48
C LYS A 207 19.95 13.91 -8.12
N MET A 208 19.39 14.95 -7.47
CA MET A 208 19.56 16.33 -7.90
C MET A 208 21.03 16.73 -7.97
N ALA A 209 21.79 16.44 -6.91
CA ALA A 209 23.22 16.77 -6.86
C ALA A 209 24.04 15.99 -7.90
N GLU A 210 23.79 14.67 -8.07
CA GLU A 210 24.44 13.81 -9.07
C GLU A 210 24.23 14.31 -10.50
N GLN A 211 23.07 14.89 -10.80
CA GLN A 211 22.72 15.36 -12.16
C GLN A 211 22.91 16.86 -12.36
N GLY A 212 23.29 17.59 -11.32
CA GLY A 212 23.46 19.05 -11.39
C GLY A 212 22.16 19.81 -11.67
N VAL A 213 21.00 19.24 -11.30
CA VAL A 213 19.67 19.83 -11.51
C VAL A 213 19.22 20.51 -10.23
N SER A 214 18.91 21.81 -10.29
CA SER A 214 18.42 22.60 -9.14
C SER A 214 16.91 22.82 -9.14
N ALA A 215 16.25 22.67 -10.31
CA ALA A 215 14.82 22.86 -10.50
C ALA A 215 14.28 21.75 -11.42
N PRO A 216 14.01 20.55 -10.89
CA PRO A 216 13.49 19.45 -11.70
C PRO A 216 12.05 19.70 -12.10
N ASP A 217 11.62 19.12 -13.22
CA ASP A 217 10.23 18.95 -13.57
C ASP A 217 9.65 17.64 -13.02
N ALA A 218 8.33 17.46 -13.16
CA ALA A 218 7.63 16.28 -12.64
C ALA A 218 8.09 14.97 -13.30
N ALA A 219 8.46 14.99 -14.58
CA ALA A 219 8.94 13.83 -15.30
C ALA A 219 10.33 13.40 -14.78
N GLN A 220 11.22 14.35 -14.53
CA GLN A 220 12.53 14.08 -13.92
C GLN A 220 12.39 13.45 -12.52
N VAL A 221 11.51 13.99 -11.67
CA VAL A 221 11.25 13.42 -10.34
C VAL A 221 10.68 12.01 -10.46
N PHE A 222 9.73 11.78 -11.37
CA PHE A 222 9.18 10.44 -11.66
C PHE A 222 10.29 9.45 -12.05
N ASP A 223 11.16 9.83 -12.97
CA ASP A 223 12.26 8.96 -13.42
C ASP A 223 13.25 8.67 -12.29
N TRP A 224 13.57 9.64 -11.44
CA TRP A 224 14.42 9.45 -10.29
C TRP A 224 13.81 8.50 -9.26
N VAL A 225 12.52 8.67 -8.92
CA VAL A 225 11.81 7.77 -8.03
C VAL A 225 11.82 6.35 -8.59
N CYS A 226 11.52 6.18 -9.88
CA CYS A 226 11.57 4.88 -10.55
C CYS A 226 12.97 4.25 -10.48
N ALA A 227 14.02 5.01 -10.75
CA ALA A 227 15.40 4.53 -10.70
C ALA A 227 15.83 4.13 -9.27
N ILE A 228 15.51 4.97 -8.27
CA ILE A 228 15.83 4.69 -6.86
C ILE A 228 15.11 3.43 -6.39
N ARG A 229 13.81 3.27 -6.71
CA ARG A 229 13.03 2.10 -6.31
C ARG A 229 13.54 0.82 -6.97
N ARG A 230 13.84 0.83 -8.28
CA ARG A 230 14.43 -0.34 -8.96
C ARG A 230 15.78 -0.76 -8.38
N ALA A 231 16.58 0.19 -7.92
CA ALA A 231 17.86 -0.12 -7.30
C ALA A 231 17.75 -0.75 -5.89
N LYS A 232 16.71 -0.34 -5.12
CA LYS A 232 16.56 -0.71 -3.71
C LYS A 232 15.59 -1.86 -3.44
N LEU A 233 14.54 -1.98 -4.25
CA LEU A 233 13.43 -2.91 -4.00
C LEU A 233 13.44 -4.05 -5.02
N PRO A 234 13.11 -5.27 -4.60
CA PRO A 234 12.94 -6.37 -5.54
C PRO A 234 11.65 -6.17 -6.34
N ASP A 235 11.71 -6.46 -7.65
CA ASP A 235 10.52 -6.51 -8.49
C ASP A 235 9.65 -7.69 -8.05
N PRO A 236 8.38 -7.46 -7.62
CA PRO A 236 7.51 -8.54 -7.20
C PRO A 236 7.24 -9.59 -8.29
N ALA A 237 7.32 -9.21 -9.56
CA ALA A 237 7.18 -10.15 -10.68
C ALA A 237 8.31 -11.18 -10.77
N VAL A 238 9.50 -10.82 -10.24
CA VAL A 238 10.72 -11.68 -10.26
C VAL A 238 10.93 -12.35 -8.90
N LEU A 239 10.74 -11.60 -7.82
CA LEU A 239 10.95 -12.08 -6.45
C LEU A 239 9.76 -11.66 -5.58
N GLY A 240 8.87 -12.61 -5.30
CA GLY A 240 7.61 -12.37 -4.61
C GLY A 240 7.79 -11.61 -3.29
N ASN A 241 7.01 -10.55 -3.08
CA ASN A 241 7.04 -9.73 -1.87
C ASN A 241 5.77 -8.85 -1.78
N ALA A 242 5.58 -8.16 -0.64
CA ALA A 242 4.49 -7.19 -0.45
C ALA A 242 5.04 -5.77 -0.11
N GLY A 243 6.19 -5.41 -0.64
CA GLY A 243 6.85 -4.14 -0.30
C GLY A 243 7.41 -4.15 1.13
N SER A 244 7.37 -3.00 1.80
CA SER A 244 7.74 -2.90 3.22
C SER A 244 6.80 -3.73 4.08
N PHE A 245 7.35 -4.67 4.86
CA PHE A 245 6.52 -5.59 5.65
C PHE A 245 6.11 -5.01 7.00
N PHE A 246 6.87 -4.08 7.54
CA PHE A 246 6.58 -3.44 8.83
C PHE A 246 6.48 -1.93 8.67
N LYS A 247 5.59 -1.32 9.45
CA LYS A 247 5.54 0.13 9.61
C LYS A 247 6.78 0.62 10.35
N ASN A 248 7.19 1.86 10.06
CA ASN A 248 8.15 2.57 10.90
C ASN A 248 7.46 2.88 12.24
N PRO A 249 7.99 2.39 13.39
CA PRO A 249 7.36 2.64 14.68
C PRO A 249 7.54 4.09 15.11
N THR A 250 6.52 4.63 15.78
CA THR A 250 6.58 5.93 16.44
C THR A 250 6.73 5.69 17.95
N VAL A 251 7.67 6.40 18.57
CA VAL A 251 8.02 6.29 20.00
C VAL A 251 8.01 7.65 20.67
N SER A 252 8.00 7.69 22.00
CA SER A 252 8.18 8.94 22.74
C SER A 252 9.62 9.48 22.62
N PRO A 253 9.86 10.80 22.83
CA PRO A 253 11.20 11.36 22.87
C PRO A 253 12.11 10.66 23.89
N GLU A 254 11.59 10.30 25.06
CA GLU A 254 12.33 9.62 26.13
C GLU A 254 12.77 8.22 25.70
N GLN A 255 11.87 7.44 25.09
CA GLN A 255 12.19 6.11 24.57
C GLN A 255 13.22 6.21 23.45
N CYS A 256 13.11 7.20 22.56
CA CYS A 256 14.09 7.45 21.52
C CYS A 256 15.45 7.80 22.12
N ALA A 257 15.52 8.68 23.12
CA ALA A 257 16.76 9.08 23.79
C ALA A 257 17.47 7.88 24.46
N ASP A 258 16.71 6.99 25.13
CA ASP A 258 17.26 5.74 25.69
C ASP A 258 17.85 4.84 24.60
N ILE A 259 17.17 4.68 23.48
CA ILE A 259 17.67 3.87 22.37
C ILE A 259 18.93 4.51 21.76
N ILE A 260 18.97 5.83 21.57
CA ILE A 260 20.15 6.56 21.04
C ILE A 260 21.37 6.39 21.94
N GLN A 261 21.22 6.36 23.26
CA GLN A 261 22.33 6.11 24.18
C GLN A 261 22.99 4.74 23.94
N ARG A 262 22.21 3.72 23.62
CA ARG A 262 22.71 2.36 23.35
C ARG A 262 23.11 2.16 21.90
N GLU A 263 22.46 2.84 20.98
CA GLU A 263 22.62 2.71 19.53
C GLU A 263 22.69 4.09 18.85
N PRO A 264 23.82 4.81 18.96
CA PRO A 264 23.94 6.20 18.46
C PRO A 264 23.75 6.38 16.96
N ARG A 265 23.76 5.28 16.18
CA ARG A 265 23.60 5.31 14.72
C ARG A 265 22.17 5.04 14.26
N ILE A 266 21.20 4.97 15.20
CA ILE A 266 19.81 4.73 14.81
C ILE A 266 19.27 5.85 13.90
N VAL A 267 18.62 5.45 12.81
CA VAL A 267 17.98 6.40 11.91
C VAL A 267 16.59 6.73 12.45
N HIS A 268 16.36 8.02 12.71
CA HIS A 268 15.12 8.52 13.29
C HIS A 268 14.72 9.86 12.71
N TYR A 269 13.44 10.24 12.86
CA TYR A 269 12.84 11.46 12.33
C TYR A 269 11.90 12.05 13.38
N HIS A 270 12.10 13.32 13.74
CA HIS A 270 11.17 14.04 14.61
C HIS A 270 9.88 14.36 13.86
N LEU A 271 8.74 14.22 14.54
CA LEU A 271 7.42 14.54 14.01
C LEU A 271 6.91 15.84 14.67
N ASP A 272 5.96 16.52 14.02
CA ASP A 272 5.43 17.82 14.46
C ASP A 272 4.68 17.74 15.80
N ASP A 273 4.17 16.57 16.17
CA ASP A 273 3.52 16.29 17.45
C ASP A 273 4.51 16.03 18.61
N GLY A 274 5.82 16.13 18.33
CA GLY A 274 6.90 15.89 19.27
C GLY A 274 7.31 14.42 19.41
N SER A 275 6.59 13.49 18.81
CA SER A 275 6.99 12.08 18.78
C SER A 275 8.14 11.83 17.80
N VAL A 276 8.73 10.64 17.85
CA VAL A 276 9.88 10.29 16.99
C VAL A 276 9.59 9.00 16.21
N LYS A 277 9.71 9.05 14.90
CA LYS A 277 9.59 7.90 14.01
C LYS A 277 10.95 7.23 13.82
N LEU A 278 11.06 5.93 14.10
CA LEU A 278 12.28 5.16 13.92
C LEU A 278 12.25 4.38 12.61
N ALA A 279 13.40 4.24 11.96
CA ALA A 279 13.51 3.43 10.75
C ALA A 279 13.45 1.94 11.07
N ALA A 280 12.31 1.27 10.85
CA ALA A 280 12.14 -0.16 11.10
C ALA A 280 13.18 -1.01 10.34
N GLY A 281 13.54 -0.62 9.11
CA GLY A 281 14.60 -1.31 8.36
C GLY A 281 15.94 -1.30 9.07
N TRP A 282 16.28 -0.20 9.73
CA TRP A 282 17.50 -0.11 10.55
C TRP A 282 17.42 -1.04 11.78
N LEU A 283 16.28 -1.06 12.49
CA LEU A 283 16.07 -1.95 13.65
C LEU A 283 16.22 -3.41 13.28
N ILE A 284 15.63 -3.84 12.16
CA ILE A 284 15.70 -5.20 11.64
C ILE A 284 17.13 -5.57 11.24
N GLU A 285 17.84 -4.66 10.55
CA GLU A 285 19.24 -4.85 10.16
C GLU A 285 20.17 -4.92 11.38
N ALA A 286 19.96 -4.06 12.38
CA ALA A 286 20.72 -4.09 13.64
C ALA A 286 20.54 -5.42 14.40
N CYS A 287 19.38 -6.07 14.31
CA CYS A 287 19.13 -7.42 14.81
C CYS A 287 19.74 -8.52 13.92
N GLY A 288 20.41 -8.15 12.83
CA GLY A 288 21.13 -9.07 11.94
C GLY A 288 20.23 -9.92 11.06
N TRP A 289 18.99 -9.48 10.76
CA TRP A 289 18.03 -10.23 9.94
C TRP A 289 18.25 -10.06 8.43
N LYS A 290 18.94 -9.03 7.97
CA LYS A 290 19.19 -8.78 6.55
C LYS A 290 19.81 -9.98 5.85
N GLY A 291 19.19 -10.49 4.81
CA GLY A 291 19.63 -11.69 4.07
C GLY A 291 19.32 -13.04 4.73
N LYS A 292 18.82 -13.08 5.98
CA LYS A 292 18.43 -14.32 6.66
C LYS A 292 17.07 -14.85 6.21
N SER A 293 16.84 -16.16 6.41
CA SER A 293 15.63 -16.84 5.98
C SER A 293 15.08 -17.79 7.07
N VAL A 294 13.79 -18.07 6.95
CA VAL A 294 13.08 -19.16 7.63
C VAL A 294 12.34 -19.94 6.55
N GLY A 295 12.77 -21.18 6.29
CA GLY A 295 12.29 -21.92 5.13
C GLY A 295 12.58 -21.19 3.82
N GLN A 296 11.55 -21.00 3.00
CA GLN A 296 11.64 -20.26 1.73
C GLN A 296 11.30 -18.76 1.85
N ALA A 297 10.87 -18.30 3.04
CA ALA A 297 10.70 -16.88 3.31
C ALA A 297 12.02 -16.27 3.79
N ALA A 298 12.39 -15.08 3.29
CA ALA A 298 13.65 -14.42 3.63
C ALA A 298 13.49 -12.91 3.79
N VAL A 299 14.44 -12.28 4.50
CA VAL A 299 14.62 -10.82 4.48
C VAL A 299 15.49 -10.46 3.29
N TYR A 300 15.04 -9.50 2.48
CA TYR A 300 15.77 -9.09 1.28
C TYR A 300 17.14 -8.48 1.64
N GLU A 301 18.16 -8.86 0.88
CA GLU A 301 19.56 -8.51 1.16
C GLU A 301 19.90 -7.02 0.97
N ARG A 302 19.11 -6.28 0.16
CA ARG A 302 19.33 -4.85 -0.08
C ARG A 302 18.44 -3.95 0.76
N GLN A 303 17.30 -4.48 1.28
CA GLN A 303 16.33 -3.72 2.08
C GLN A 303 15.71 -4.60 3.15
N ALA A 304 16.11 -4.40 4.41
CA ALA A 304 15.67 -5.24 5.53
C ALA A 304 14.17 -5.15 5.85
N LEU A 305 13.47 -4.10 5.37
CA LEU A 305 12.00 -3.99 5.49
C LEU A 305 11.23 -4.92 4.58
N VAL A 306 11.87 -5.48 3.53
CA VAL A 306 11.17 -6.29 2.53
C VAL A 306 11.38 -7.77 2.83
N LEU A 307 10.29 -8.47 3.12
CA LEU A 307 10.28 -9.92 3.18
C LEU A 307 9.99 -10.48 1.78
N VAL A 308 10.69 -11.52 1.40
CA VAL A 308 10.65 -12.10 0.05
C VAL A 308 10.38 -13.59 0.07
N ASN A 309 9.74 -14.08 -0.99
CA ASN A 309 9.54 -15.50 -1.28
C ASN A 309 10.65 -15.99 -2.22
N ARG A 310 11.56 -16.80 -1.74
CA ARG A 310 12.70 -17.36 -2.53
C ARG A 310 12.35 -18.57 -3.37
N GLY A 311 11.06 -18.89 -3.50
CA GLY A 311 10.63 -20.03 -4.33
C GLY A 311 9.19 -20.41 -4.03
N GLN A 312 8.96 -21.24 -3.01
CA GLN A 312 7.63 -21.75 -2.66
C GLN A 312 7.29 -21.47 -1.19
N ALA A 313 7.61 -20.26 -0.70
CA ALA A 313 7.25 -19.89 0.65
C ALA A 313 5.73 -19.92 0.84
N THR A 314 5.31 -20.54 1.93
CA THR A 314 3.94 -20.49 2.40
C THR A 314 3.70 -19.19 3.20
N GLY A 315 2.45 -18.76 3.30
CA GLY A 315 2.10 -17.65 4.19
C GLY A 315 2.47 -17.92 5.65
N GLY A 316 2.40 -19.18 6.08
CA GLY A 316 2.84 -19.61 7.41
C GLY A 316 4.32 -19.37 7.66
N GLU A 317 5.20 -19.65 6.67
CA GLU A 317 6.64 -19.37 6.76
C GLU A 317 6.92 -17.87 6.79
N VAL A 318 6.23 -17.07 5.96
CA VAL A 318 6.33 -15.61 5.97
C VAL A 318 5.96 -15.05 7.34
N MET A 319 4.86 -15.50 7.93
CA MET A 319 4.42 -15.06 9.25
C MET A 319 5.32 -15.57 10.39
N THR A 320 5.95 -16.73 10.23
CA THR A 320 6.95 -17.23 11.17
C THR A 320 8.21 -16.37 11.17
N LEU A 321 8.71 -16.02 9.97
CA LEU A 321 9.82 -15.07 9.82
C LEU A 321 9.48 -13.71 10.42
N ALA A 322 8.28 -13.19 10.13
CA ALA A 322 7.83 -11.90 10.66
C ALA A 322 7.81 -11.89 12.20
N ARG A 323 7.26 -12.94 12.84
CA ARG A 323 7.25 -13.07 14.30
C ARG A 323 8.65 -13.17 14.89
N ALA A 324 9.58 -13.91 14.26
CA ALA A 324 10.95 -13.99 14.72
C ALA A 324 11.67 -12.62 14.67
N ILE A 325 11.40 -11.82 13.63
CA ILE A 325 11.89 -10.44 13.54
C ILE A 325 11.29 -9.57 14.65
N GLN A 326 9.97 -9.62 14.86
CA GLN A 326 9.29 -8.87 15.92
C GLN A 326 9.88 -9.19 17.29
N THR A 327 10.08 -10.46 17.61
CA THR A 327 10.68 -10.91 18.89
C THR A 327 12.09 -10.34 19.06
N SER A 328 12.95 -10.47 18.04
CA SER A 328 14.33 -9.96 18.11
C SER A 328 14.40 -8.43 18.28
N VAL A 329 13.52 -7.68 17.60
CA VAL A 329 13.46 -6.22 17.74
C VAL A 329 12.90 -5.83 19.11
N TYR A 330 11.88 -6.55 19.60
CA TYR A 330 11.33 -6.31 20.93
C TYR A 330 12.34 -6.57 22.05
N GLU A 331 13.05 -7.72 22.00
CA GLU A 331 14.07 -8.08 22.99
C GLU A 331 15.24 -7.07 23.03
N ARG A 332 15.64 -6.51 21.89
CA ARG A 332 16.76 -5.58 21.82
C ARG A 332 16.38 -4.13 22.10
N PHE A 333 15.22 -3.68 21.62
CA PHE A 333 14.83 -2.26 21.62
C PHE A 333 13.57 -1.95 22.42
N GLY A 334 12.82 -2.96 22.89
CA GLY A 334 11.52 -2.77 23.54
C GLY A 334 10.41 -2.32 22.58
N ILE A 335 10.59 -2.51 21.28
CA ILE A 335 9.67 -2.04 20.23
C ILE A 335 8.99 -3.24 19.56
N MET A 336 7.66 -3.28 19.59
CA MET A 336 6.89 -4.24 18.80
C MET A 336 6.59 -3.67 17.42
N LEU A 337 7.17 -4.27 16.38
CA LEU A 337 6.91 -3.86 14.99
C LEU A 337 5.50 -4.28 14.56
N GLU A 338 4.79 -3.39 13.86
CA GLU A 338 3.47 -3.66 13.29
C GLU A 338 3.58 -4.06 11.82
N PRO A 339 3.05 -5.22 11.39
CA PRO A 339 2.99 -5.59 9.98
C PRO A 339 2.07 -4.65 9.19
N GLU A 340 2.49 -4.26 7.97
CA GLU A 340 1.64 -3.52 7.02
C GLU A 340 0.68 -4.44 6.25
N PRO A 341 1.12 -5.64 5.75
CA PRO A 341 0.24 -6.50 4.98
C PRO A 341 -0.90 -7.08 5.83
N VAL A 342 -2.06 -7.24 5.18
CA VAL A 342 -3.22 -7.93 5.75
C VAL A 342 -3.00 -9.43 5.64
N VAL A 343 -3.09 -10.14 6.76
CA VAL A 343 -3.00 -11.60 6.81
C VAL A 343 -4.39 -12.18 6.60
N VAL A 344 -4.54 -13.10 5.62
CA VAL A 344 -5.82 -13.65 5.19
C VAL A 344 -5.71 -15.16 5.00
N GLY A 345 -6.74 -15.91 5.43
CA GLY A 345 -6.81 -17.38 5.29
C GLY A 345 -7.03 -18.12 6.59
#